data_2119c8a89623593a70df2891c0dd4038
#
_entry.id   2119c8a89623593a70df2891c0dd4038
#
_cell.length_a   1.000
_cell.length_b   1.000
_cell.length_c   1.000
_cell.angle_alpha   90.00
_cell.angle_beta   90.00
_cell.angle_gamma   90.00
#
_symmetry.space_group_name_H-M   'P 1'
#
loop_
_entity.id
_entity.type
_entity.pdbx_description
1 polymer ?
#
loop_
_entity_poly.entity_id
_entity_poly.type
_entity_poly.pdbx_seq_one_letter_code
_entity_poly.pdbx_strand_id
1 'polypeptide(L)'
;MTTSGLPSPTAGVLERARSDPAYGAFVLLRVGFTALPILMGLDKFFNLLTTSPANWEGYLAKWIADLSPLSPVHTMMVVGVIEIVAGIAVAIKPRYAAYIVAAWLAGIIVNLLTFSGFYDIALRDFGLLLAALTLARLASLYDPAWGRHAATTANPVVR
;
A
#
# COMPACT_ATOMS: atom_id res chain seq x y z
N MET A 1 18.24 -37.42 -3.30
CA MET A 1 18.28 -36.18 -4.12
C MET A 1 16.87 -35.86 -4.54
N THR A 2 16.19 -35.00 -3.77
CA THR A 2 14.84 -34.52 -4.09
C THR A 2 15.01 -33.32 -5.01
N THR A 3 14.72 -33.48 -6.29
CA THR A 3 14.60 -32.37 -7.24
C THR A 3 13.39 -31.53 -6.82
N SER A 4 13.63 -30.40 -6.16
CA SER A 4 12.62 -29.37 -5.99
C SER A 4 12.31 -28.78 -7.35
N GLY A 5 11.35 -29.38 -8.06
CA GLY A 5 10.85 -28.87 -9.32
C GLY A 5 10.31 -27.47 -9.13
N LEU A 6 10.80 -26.51 -9.92
CA LEU A 6 10.19 -25.21 -10.04
C LEU A 6 8.71 -25.40 -10.42
N PRO A 7 7.78 -24.64 -9.82
CA PRO A 7 6.36 -24.77 -10.13
C PRO A 7 6.13 -24.54 -11.63
N SER A 8 5.24 -25.34 -12.20
CA SER A 8 4.90 -25.22 -13.63
C SER A 8 4.38 -23.81 -13.94
N PRO A 9 4.57 -23.29 -15.16
CA PRO A 9 4.08 -21.96 -15.56
C PRO A 9 2.57 -21.77 -15.40
N THR A 10 1.82 -22.86 -15.23
CA THR A 10 0.37 -22.92 -15.05
C THR A 10 -0.05 -23.08 -13.59
N ALA A 11 0.89 -23.12 -12.64
CA ALA A 11 0.56 -23.20 -11.22
C ALA A 11 -0.32 -22.01 -10.79
N GLY A 12 -1.44 -22.29 -10.13
CA GLY A 12 -2.34 -21.27 -9.60
C GLY A 12 -1.62 -20.39 -8.55
N VAL A 13 -2.14 -19.17 -8.33
CA VAL A 13 -1.58 -18.22 -7.37
C VAL A 13 -1.34 -18.86 -6.00
N LEU A 14 -2.26 -19.68 -5.51
CA LEU A 14 -2.16 -20.36 -4.20
C LEU A 14 -1.05 -21.41 -4.17
N GLU A 15 -0.89 -22.19 -5.24
CA GLU A 15 0.15 -23.21 -5.33
C GLU A 15 1.53 -22.55 -5.40
N ARG A 16 1.66 -21.49 -6.18
CA ARG A 16 2.89 -20.72 -6.26
C ARG A 16 3.22 -20.04 -4.93
N ALA A 17 2.23 -19.49 -4.22
CA ALA A 17 2.43 -18.88 -2.91
C ALA A 17 2.86 -19.90 -1.84
N ARG A 18 2.48 -21.18 -1.97
CA ARG A 18 2.93 -22.26 -1.08
C ARG A 18 4.35 -22.72 -1.40
N SER A 19 4.73 -22.77 -2.66
CA SER A 19 6.05 -23.25 -3.10
C SER A 19 7.14 -22.16 -3.05
N ASP A 20 6.76 -20.87 -3.17
CA ASP A 20 7.64 -19.71 -3.10
C ASP A 20 7.19 -18.77 -1.97
N PRO A 21 7.83 -18.82 -0.77
CA PRO A 21 7.48 -17.97 0.35
C PRO A 21 7.59 -16.47 0.06
N ALA A 22 8.53 -16.05 -0.80
CA ALA A 22 8.67 -14.65 -1.18
C ALA A 22 7.51 -14.18 -2.06
N TYR A 23 7.04 -15.03 -2.98
CA TYR A 23 5.81 -14.75 -3.73
C TYR A 23 4.58 -14.75 -2.83
N GLY A 24 4.51 -15.65 -1.86
CA GLY A 24 3.45 -15.65 -0.85
C GLY A 24 3.41 -14.34 -0.06
N ALA A 25 4.56 -13.85 0.40
CA ALA A 25 4.68 -12.56 1.08
C ALA A 25 4.27 -11.38 0.18
N PHE A 26 4.68 -11.40 -1.10
CA PHE A 26 4.26 -10.40 -2.08
C PHE A 26 2.73 -10.34 -2.23
N VAL A 27 2.07 -11.49 -2.40
CA VAL A 27 0.61 -11.55 -2.54
C VAL A 27 -0.09 -11.04 -1.28
N LEU A 28 0.36 -11.48 -0.10
CA LEU A 28 -0.20 -11.08 1.18
C LEU A 28 -0.11 -9.55 1.38
N LEU A 29 1.07 -8.98 1.16
CA LEU A 29 1.27 -7.54 1.27
C LEU A 29 0.46 -6.76 0.22
N ARG A 30 0.39 -7.25 -1.02
CA ARG A 30 -0.41 -6.60 -2.07
C ARG A 30 -1.89 -6.57 -1.71
N VAL A 31 -2.45 -7.69 -1.21
CA VAL A 31 -3.84 -7.74 -0.76
C VAL A 31 -4.05 -6.79 0.43
N GLY A 32 -3.16 -6.82 1.43
CA GLY A 32 -3.24 -5.95 2.60
C GLY A 32 -3.19 -4.47 2.23
N PHE A 33 -2.20 -4.05 1.45
CA PHE A 33 -2.07 -2.65 1.03
C PHE A 33 -3.06 -2.21 -0.07
N THR A 34 -3.83 -3.14 -0.63
CA THR A 34 -5.02 -2.81 -1.41
C THR A 34 -6.22 -2.58 -0.49
N ALA A 35 -6.51 -3.54 0.39
CA ALA A 35 -7.72 -3.53 1.19
C ALA A 35 -7.69 -2.45 2.28
N LEU A 36 -6.57 -2.33 3.02
CA LEU A 36 -6.49 -1.41 4.17
C LEU A 36 -6.72 0.07 3.78
N PRO A 37 -6.03 0.64 2.78
CA PRO A 37 -6.27 2.03 2.42
C PRO A 37 -7.68 2.26 1.89
N ILE A 38 -8.26 1.31 1.15
CA ILE A 38 -9.63 1.42 0.65
C ILE A 38 -10.61 1.46 1.82
N LEU A 39 -10.49 0.54 2.78
CA LEU A 39 -11.38 0.47 3.94
C LEU A 39 -11.24 1.70 4.84
N MET A 40 -10.00 2.13 5.12
CA MET A 40 -9.72 3.31 5.95
C MET A 40 -10.16 4.60 5.25
N GLY A 41 -9.99 4.66 3.92
CA GLY A 41 -10.48 5.79 3.12
C GLY A 41 -12.00 5.89 3.12
N LEU A 42 -12.70 4.75 2.95
CA LEU A 42 -14.16 4.70 3.05
C LEU A 42 -14.66 5.09 4.44
N ASP A 43 -13.96 4.64 5.50
CA ASP A 43 -14.35 4.96 6.87
C ASP A 43 -14.33 6.45 7.18
N LYS A 44 -13.53 7.25 6.46
CA LYS A 44 -13.55 8.72 6.60
C LYS A 44 -14.86 9.37 6.17
N PHE A 45 -15.72 8.63 5.44
CA PHE A 45 -17.05 9.09 5.08
C PHE A 45 -18.13 8.56 6.02
N PHE A 46 -17.91 7.40 6.63
CA PHE A 46 -18.94 6.70 7.40
C PHE A 46 -18.68 6.69 8.90
N ASN A 47 -17.44 6.89 9.35
CA ASN A 47 -17.01 6.88 10.77
C ASN A 47 -17.47 5.62 11.53
N LEU A 48 -17.32 4.43 10.92
CA LEU A 48 -17.74 3.16 11.52
C LEU A 48 -16.63 2.56 12.41
N LEU A 49 -15.37 2.81 12.09
CA LEU A 49 -14.21 2.27 12.80
C LEU A 49 -13.68 3.24 13.87
N THR A 50 -13.82 4.54 13.63
CA THR A 50 -13.46 5.58 14.59
C THR A 50 -14.61 5.81 15.56
N THR A 51 -14.52 5.25 16.76
CA THR A 51 -15.63 5.21 17.69
C THR A 51 -15.52 6.18 18.87
N SER A 52 -14.48 7.03 19.03
CA SER A 52 -14.44 7.98 20.17
C SER A 52 -13.10 8.68 20.40
N PRO A 53 -13.10 9.78 21.12
CA PRO A 53 -14.08 10.87 21.21
C PRO A 53 -13.94 11.87 20.09
N ALA A 54 -12.96 11.66 19.21
CA ALA A 54 -12.70 12.50 18.06
C ALA A 54 -12.92 11.67 16.78
N ASN A 55 -13.76 12.15 15.91
CA ASN A 55 -13.85 11.70 14.53
C ASN A 55 -12.46 11.82 13.85
N TRP A 56 -12.35 11.42 12.58
CA TRP A 56 -11.09 11.47 11.81
C TRP A 56 -10.39 12.85 11.86
N GLU A 57 -11.14 13.95 12.01
CA GLU A 57 -10.57 15.29 12.17
C GLU A 57 -9.63 15.44 13.37
N GLY A 58 -9.80 14.63 14.41
CA GLY A 58 -8.93 14.63 15.59
C GLY A 58 -7.51 14.12 15.31
N TYR A 59 -7.30 13.45 14.17
CA TYR A 59 -5.98 12.98 13.73
C TYR A 59 -5.25 13.99 12.84
N LEU A 60 -5.88 15.16 12.55
CA LEU A 60 -5.30 16.21 11.73
C LEU A 60 -4.60 17.24 12.60
N ALA A 61 -3.28 17.39 12.43
CA ALA A 61 -2.53 18.42 13.15
C ALA A 61 -3.08 19.82 12.83
N LYS A 62 -3.13 20.68 13.87
CA LYS A 62 -3.68 22.04 13.74
C LYS A 62 -3.02 22.84 12.61
N TRP A 63 -1.71 22.74 12.46
CA TRP A 63 -0.99 23.48 11.41
C TRP A 63 -1.39 23.04 9.98
N ILE A 64 -1.77 21.76 9.78
CA ILE A 64 -2.29 21.30 8.49
C ILE A 64 -3.73 21.83 8.31
N ALA A 65 -4.54 21.78 9.37
CA ALA A 65 -5.89 22.32 9.32
C ALA A 65 -5.90 23.81 9.01
N ASP A 66 -4.99 24.58 9.62
CA ASP A 66 -4.85 26.03 9.39
C ASP A 66 -4.33 26.37 7.97
N LEU A 67 -3.54 25.47 7.35
CA LEU A 67 -3.04 25.64 5.99
C LEU A 67 -4.06 25.23 4.94
N SER A 68 -4.99 24.35 5.28
CA SER A 68 -6.02 23.86 4.37
C SER A 68 -7.12 24.93 4.16
N PRO A 69 -7.52 25.21 2.92
CA PRO A 69 -8.67 26.08 2.65
C PRO A 69 -10.01 25.40 2.98
N LEU A 70 -9.99 24.11 3.34
CA LEU A 70 -11.15 23.29 3.63
C LEU A 70 -11.33 23.17 5.16
N SER A 71 -12.58 22.90 5.59
CA SER A 71 -12.79 22.50 6.99
C SER A 71 -12.05 21.19 7.30
N PRO A 72 -11.68 20.91 8.57
CA PRO A 72 -11.01 19.67 8.95
C PRO A 72 -11.74 18.41 8.48
N VAL A 73 -13.06 18.39 8.54
CA VAL A 73 -13.90 17.27 8.06
C VAL A 73 -13.72 17.06 6.57
N HIS A 74 -13.83 18.11 5.76
CA HIS A 74 -13.65 18.01 4.31
C HIS A 74 -12.20 17.65 3.94
N THR A 75 -11.22 18.15 4.69
CA THR A 75 -9.81 17.77 4.50
C THR A 75 -9.63 16.26 4.70
N MET A 76 -10.25 15.68 5.75
CA MET A 76 -10.19 14.24 5.98
C MET A 76 -10.94 13.42 4.92
N MET A 77 -12.04 13.94 4.35
CA MET A 77 -12.69 13.31 3.20
C MET A 77 -11.79 13.28 1.96
N VAL A 78 -11.04 14.35 1.69
CA VAL A 78 -10.04 14.38 0.62
C VAL A 78 -8.94 13.34 0.88
N VAL A 79 -8.45 13.26 2.12
CA VAL A 79 -7.50 12.20 2.54
C VAL A 79 -8.09 10.82 2.26
N GLY A 80 -9.36 10.59 2.58
CA GLY A 80 -10.06 9.34 2.30
C GLY A 80 -10.09 8.97 0.81
N VAL A 81 -10.35 9.95 -0.06
CA VAL A 81 -10.27 9.74 -1.52
C VAL A 81 -8.86 9.35 -1.95
N ILE A 82 -7.83 10.03 -1.44
CA ILE A 82 -6.43 9.72 -1.75
C ILE A 82 -6.09 8.28 -1.32
N GLU A 83 -6.54 7.85 -0.15
CA GLU A 83 -6.31 6.49 0.35
C GLU A 83 -6.99 5.43 -0.53
N ILE A 84 -8.24 5.65 -0.95
CA ILE A 84 -8.93 4.74 -1.86
C ILE A 84 -8.17 4.63 -3.19
N VAL A 85 -7.75 5.76 -3.77
CA VAL A 85 -6.97 5.77 -5.02
C VAL A 85 -5.64 5.06 -4.83
N ALA A 86 -4.96 5.27 -3.70
CA ALA A 86 -3.69 4.59 -3.39
C ALA A 86 -3.87 3.07 -3.29
N GLY A 87 -4.92 2.59 -2.62
CA GLY A 87 -5.24 1.16 -2.55
C GLY A 87 -5.53 0.54 -3.91
N ILE A 88 -6.29 1.22 -4.76
CA ILE A 88 -6.54 0.79 -6.15
C ILE A 88 -5.24 0.79 -6.96
N ALA A 89 -4.39 1.79 -6.80
CA ALA A 89 -3.10 1.85 -7.49
C ALA A 89 -2.18 0.68 -7.09
N VAL A 90 -2.18 0.27 -5.80
CA VAL A 90 -1.45 -0.92 -5.34
C VAL A 90 -2.03 -2.20 -5.98
N ALA A 91 -3.35 -2.30 -6.12
CA ALA A 91 -3.97 -3.43 -6.79
C ALA A 91 -3.53 -3.57 -8.26
N ILE A 92 -3.33 -2.44 -8.95
CA ILE A 92 -3.01 -2.41 -10.39
C ILE A 92 -1.50 -2.49 -10.61
N LYS A 93 -0.71 -1.66 -9.92
CA LYS A 93 0.75 -1.51 -10.11
C LYS A 93 1.51 -1.37 -8.78
N PRO A 94 1.60 -2.47 -8.00
CA PRO A 94 2.24 -2.44 -6.68
C PRO A 94 3.69 -1.96 -6.72
N ARG A 95 4.42 -2.21 -7.82
CA ARG A 95 5.83 -1.83 -7.98
C ARG A 95 6.08 -0.33 -7.77
N TYR A 96 5.16 0.54 -8.20
CA TYR A 96 5.29 1.99 -8.08
C TYR A 96 4.42 2.54 -6.95
N ALA A 97 3.20 2.04 -6.87
CA ALA A 97 2.22 2.50 -5.88
C ALA A 97 2.68 2.27 -4.45
N ALA A 98 3.41 1.19 -4.16
CA ALA A 98 3.91 0.92 -2.82
C ALA A 98 4.92 1.98 -2.32
N TYR A 99 5.72 2.59 -3.20
CA TYR A 99 6.58 3.72 -2.82
C TYR A 99 5.76 4.97 -2.52
N ILE A 100 4.68 5.22 -3.27
CA ILE A 100 3.77 6.35 -3.01
C ILE A 100 3.09 6.15 -1.67
N VAL A 101 2.63 4.94 -1.36
CA VAL A 101 2.05 4.59 -0.06
C VAL A 101 3.07 4.77 1.07
N ALA A 102 4.32 4.35 0.89
CA ALA A 102 5.38 4.55 1.88
C ALA A 102 5.63 6.05 2.14
N ALA A 103 5.69 6.88 1.10
CA ALA A 103 5.83 8.33 1.24
C ALA A 103 4.62 8.97 1.93
N TRP A 104 3.41 8.49 1.62
CA TRP A 104 2.18 8.92 2.28
C TRP A 104 2.17 8.58 3.78
N LEU A 105 2.54 7.35 4.13
CA LEU A 105 2.69 6.94 5.54
C LEU A 105 3.74 7.77 6.27
N ALA A 106 4.86 8.10 5.62
CA ALA A 106 5.85 9.01 6.20
C ALA A 106 5.23 10.39 6.51
N GLY A 107 4.40 10.92 5.61
CA GLY A 107 3.66 12.17 5.83
C GLY A 107 2.69 12.08 7.02
N ILE A 108 1.95 10.97 7.15
CA ILE A 108 1.06 10.71 8.30
C ILE A 108 1.87 10.65 9.59
N ILE A 109 3.00 9.95 9.62
CA ILE A 109 3.88 9.86 10.78
C ILE A 109 4.35 11.26 11.20
N VAL A 110 4.82 12.07 10.26
CA VAL A 110 5.22 13.46 10.55
C VAL A 110 4.05 14.26 11.13
N ASN A 111 2.85 14.17 10.54
CA ASN A 111 1.65 14.80 11.09
C ASN A 111 1.42 14.38 12.55
N LEU A 112 1.40 13.07 12.84
CA LEU A 112 1.11 12.53 14.18
C LEU A 112 2.19 12.87 15.21
N LEU A 113 3.45 13.04 14.80
CA LEU A 113 4.55 13.44 15.69
C LEU A 113 4.52 14.94 16.06
N THR A 114 3.80 15.76 15.31
CA THR A 114 3.73 17.21 15.54
C THR A 114 2.74 17.62 16.64
N PHE A 115 1.96 16.68 17.18
CA PHE A 115 1.08 16.92 18.32
C PHE A 115 1.02 15.69 19.24
N SER A 116 0.75 15.91 20.52
CA SER A 116 0.79 14.87 21.54
C SER A 116 -0.43 13.94 21.49
N GLY A 117 -0.25 12.69 21.93
CA GLY A 117 -1.34 11.73 22.14
C GLY A 117 -1.49 10.65 21.08
N PHE A 118 -0.67 10.66 19.99
CA PHE A 118 -0.78 9.72 18.88
C PHE A 118 0.55 9.01 18.51
N TYR A 119 1.50 9.00 19.45
CA TYR A 119 2.82 8.38 19.19
C TYR A 119 2.76 6.87 19.01
N ASP A 120 1.78 6.20 19.62
CA ASP A 120 1.53 4.78 19.45
C ASP A 120 1.05 4.47 18.02
N ILE A 121 0.20 5.35 17.45
CA ILE A 121 -0.26 5.23 16.06
C ILE A 121 0.89 5.53 15.10
N ALA A 122 1.69 6.57 15.33
CA ALA A 122 2.87 6.86 14.54
C ALA A 122 3.86 5.67 14.50
N LEU A 123 4.03 4.96 15.62
CA LEU A 123 4.88 3.77 15.69
C LEU A 123 4.29 2.60 14.87
N ARG A 124 2.97 2.41 14.90
CA ARG A 124 2.29 1.40 14.04
C ARG A 124 2.45 1.74 12.56
N ASP A 125 2.28 3.00 12.19
CA ASP A 125 2.42 3.48 10.82
C ASP A 125 3.85 3.36 10.32
N PHE A 126 4.85 3.49 11.21
CA PHE A 126 6.23 3.18 10.87
C PHE A 126 6.42 1.69 10.48
N GLY A 127 5.78 0.76 11.19
CA GLY A 127 5.75 -0.64 10.80
C GLY A 127 5.10 -0.86 9.42
N LEU A 128 3.98 -0.17 9.15
CA LEU A 128 3.33 -0.20 7.84
C LEU A 128 4.20 0.42 6.74
N LEU A 129 4.93 1.49 7.02
CA LEU A 129 5.89 2.08 6.09
C LEU A 129 6.97 1.07 5.67
N LEU A 130 7.57 0.36 6.64
CA LEU A 130 8.54 -0.70 6.34
C LEU A 130 7.92 -1.83 5.50
N ALA A 131 6.69 -2.22 5.80
CA ALA A 131 5.96 -3.23 5.05
C ALA A 131 5.64 -2.75 3.61
N ALA A 132 5.29 -1.47 3.41
CA ALA A 132 5.09 -0.88 2.08
C ALA A 132 6.38 -0.87 1.25
N LEU A 133 7.52 -0.52 1.87
CA LEU A 133 8.83 -0.61 1.21
C LEU A 133 9.20 -2.06 0.86
N THR A 134 8.86 -3.01 1.72
CA THR A 134 9.04 -4.45 1.46
C THR A 134 8.20 -4.88 0.27
N LEU A 135 6.93 -4.46 0.21
CA LEU A 135 6.06 -4.70 -0.95
C LEU A 135 6.68 -4.15 -2.23
N ALA A 136 7.20 -2.92 -2.21
CA ALA A 136 7.84 -2.31 -3.38
C ALA A 136 9.04 -3.12 -3.87
N ARG A 137 9.85 -3.64 -2.95
CA ARG A 137 11.00 -4.52 -3.25
C ARG A 137 10.55 -5.84 -3.85
N LEU A 138 9.59 -6.52 -3.25
CA LEU A 138 9.03 -7.78 -3.77
C LEU A 138 8.34 -7.56 -5.12
N ALA A 139 7.59 -6.47 -5.29
CA ALA A 139 6.96 -6.13 -6.56
C ALA A 139 7.98 -5.91 -7.69
N SER A 140 9.21 -5.53 -7.38
CA SER A 140 10.26 -5.41 -8.39
C SER A 140 10.62 -6.76 -9.03
N LEU A 141 10.38 -7.88 -8.33
CA LEU A 141 10.61 -9.24 -8.81
C LEU A 141 9.37 -9.83 -9.51
N TYR A 142 8.19 -9.59 -8.94
CA TYR A 142 6.95 -10.30 -9.32
C TYR A 142 5.99 -9.46 -10.17
N ASP A 143 6.13 -8.12 -10.21
CA ASP A 143 5.35 -7.22 -11.07
C ASP A 143 6.28 -6.56 -12.11
N PRO A 144 6.27 -7.02 -13.37
CA PRO A 144 7.18 -6.52 -14.39
C PRO A 144 6.97 -5.03 -14.65
N ALA A 145 8.06 -4.30 -14.89
CA ALA A 145 8.00 -2.91 -15.29
C ALA A 145 7.24 -2.75 -16.60
N TRP A 146 6.47 -1.66 -16.71
CA TRP A 146 5.77 -1.29 -17.93
C TRP A 146 6.75 -1.32 -19.12
N GLY A 147 6.43 -2.04 -20.17
CA GLY A 147 7.23 -2.10 -21.42
C GLY A 147 8.14 -3.33 -21.57
N ARG A 148 8.34 -4.20 -20.56
CA ARG A 148 9.18 -5.40 -20.75
C ARG A 148 8.50 -6.55 -21.50
N HIS A 149 7.20 -6.51 -21.72
CA HIS A 149 6.50 -7.51 -22.50
C HIS A 149 6.77 -7.43 -24.03
N ALA A 150 7.33 -6.32 -24.51
CA ALA A 150 7.61 -6.14 -25.94
C ALA A 150 8.98 -6.71 -26.39
N ALA A 151 9.89 -6.99 -25.47
CA ALA A 151 11.26 -7.39 -25.83
C ALA A 151 11.47 -8.92 -25.95
N THR A 152 10.53 -9.74 -25.47
CA THR A 152 10.71 -11.21 -25.46
C THR A 152 10.20 -11.88 -26.73
N THR A 153 9.46 -11.17 -27.59
CA THR A 153 8.93 -11.72 -28.86
C THR A 153 9.76 -11.38 -30.09
N ALA A 154 10.86 -10.64 -29.94
CA ALA A 154 11.71 -10.19 -31.04
C ALA A 154 13.11 -10.86 -31.03
N ASN A 155 13.19 -12.18 -30.96
CA ASN A 155 14.38 -12.89 -31.39
C ASN A 155 13.99 -14.04 -32.29
N PRO A 156 13.81 -13.79 -33.60
CA PRO A 156 13.81 -14.90 -34.58
C PRO A 156 15.24 -15.44 -34.65
N VAL A 157 15.39 -16.68 -34.22
CA VAL A 157 16.58 -17.50 -34.56
C VAL A 157 16.82 -17.40 -36.05
N VAL A 158 17.89 -16.76 -36.44
CA VAL A 158 18.41 -16.81 -37.79
C VAL A 158 19.72 -17.57 -37.76
N ARG A 159 19.61 -18.79 -38.27
CA ARG A 159 20.60 -19.67 -38.90
C ARG A 159 21.76 -20.20 -38.07
#